data_da1748cac14ab5fde0b71ba9a59cdff0
#
_entry.id   da1748cac14ab5fde0b71ba9a59cdff0
#
_cell.length_a   1.000
_cell.length_b   1.000
_cell.length_c   1.000
_cell.angle_alpha   90.00
_cell.angle_beta   90.00
_cell.angle_gamma   90.00
#
_symmetry.space_group_name_H-M   'P 1'
#
loop_
_entity.id
_entity.type
_entity.pdbx_description
1 polymer ?
#
loop_
_entity_poly.entity_id
_entity_poly.type
_entity_poly.pdbx_seq_one_letter_code
_entity_poly.pdbx_strand_id
1 'polypeptide(L)'
;MFFIEVIYIDISNLIKENEAKLSNTDINISKEIMKNGIDYDISINDFATKCFTSRTSVLRFAKKLGFSGYSELKYYVNDSGDDKDRSNTDNDELIEFYNRLKSCDKVFIYGNGGYEKVIKSALKMYLMEIGILAEVYSGGEEMSAFTESMLKNSGVFIVDFSDDLLSKQLMFQIGSIDCLKVVIGEVYTKASNVDYNIYFPDDNDGTRLLSLYIREFEEMLKIFKRSSGNDIN
;
A
#
# COMPACT_ATOMS: atom_id res chain seq x y z
N MET A 1 4.01 -1.19 18.13
CA MET A 1 3.31 -1.80 17.00
C MET A 1 2.87 -0.63 16.15
N PHE A 2 3.57 -0.41 15.06
CA PHE A 2 3.32 0.71 14.17
C PHE A 2 2.45 0.22 13.01
N PHE A 3 1.48 1.03 12.64
CA PHE A 3 0.66 0.82 11.46
C PHE A 3 1.19 1.71 10.37
N ILE A 4 1.69 1.13 9.30
CA ILE A 4 1.74 1.84 8.03
C ILE A 4 0.37 1.57 7.41
N GLU A 5 -0.62 2.38 7.78
CA GLU A 5 -1.77 2.52 6.91
C GLU A 5 -1.22 2.94 5.56
N VAL A 6 -1.60 2.23 4.51
CA VAL A 6 -1.17 2.54 3.15
C VAL A 6 -1.32 4.03 2.94
N ILE A 7 -0.24 4.72 2.62
CA ILE A 7 -0.25 6.18 2.45
C ILE A 7 -1.14 6.46 1.26
N TYR A 8 -2.38 6.83 1.55
CA TYR A 8 -3.24 7.39 0.52
C TYR A 8 -2.62 8.71 0.07
N ILE A 9 -2.20 8.75 -1.17
CA ILE A 9 -1.87 10.03 -1.80
C ILE A 9 -3.11 10.89 -1.66
N ASP A 10 -2.98 12.05 -1.02
CA ASP A 10 -4.07 13.00 -0.92
C ASP A 10 -4.71 13.15 -2.31
N ILE A 11 -6.03 12.94 -2.40
CA ILE A 11 -6.79 13.05 -3.66
C ILE A 11 -6.46 14.36 -4.41
N SER A 12 -6.08 15.41 -3.69
CA SER A 12 -5.66 16.70 -4.26
C SER A 12 -4.35 16.59 -5.04
N ASN A 13 -3.40 15.77 -4.61
CA ASN A 13 -2.16 15.52 -5.33
C ASN A 13 -2.42 14.71 -6.59
N LEU A 14 -3.27 13.68 -6.49
CA LEU A 14 -3.65 12.85 -7.63
C LEU A 14 -4.40 13.67 -8.71
N ILE A 15 -5.25 14.60 -8.30
CA ILE A 15 -5.93 15.55 -9.20
C ILE A 15 -4.92 16.47 -9.88
N LYS A 16 -3.95 17.03 -9.15
CA LYS A 16 -2.90 17.91 -9.70
C LYS A 16 -2.02 17.18 -10.71
N GLU A 17 -1.58 15.97 -10.41
CA GLU A 17 -0.76 15.16 -11.32
C GLU A 17 -1.46 14.85 -12.64
N ASN A 18 -2.79 14.77 -12.64
CA ASN A 18 -3.60 14.50 -13.81
C ASN A 18 -4.25 15.74 -14.42
N GLU A 19 -3.97 16.95 -13.94
CA GLU A 19 -4.64 18.20 -14.32
C GLU A 19 -4.69 18.41 -15.84
N ALA A 20 -3.62 18.10 -16.55
CA ALA A 20 -3.53 18.23 -18.01
C ALA A 20 -4.52 17.32 -18.79
N LYS A 21 -5.04 16.27 -18.16
CA LYS A 21 -6.00 15.31 -18.73
C LYS A 21 -7.46 15.64 -18.36
N LEU A 22 -7.67 16.56 -17.43
CA LEU A 22 -8.99 16.87 -16.88
C LEU A 22 -9.74 17.86 -17.74
N SER A 23 -11.00 17.57 -18.03
CA SER A 23 -11.95 18.48 -18.67
C SER A 23 -12.61 19.41 -17.65
N ASN A 24 -13.33 20.45 -18.11
CA ASN A 24 -14.10 21.33 -17.21
C ASN A 24 -15.10 20.57 -16.33
N THR A 25 -15.70 19.50 -16.83
CA THR A 25 -16.58 18.63 -16.05
C THR A 25 -15.80 17.88 -14.97
N ASP A 26 -14.60 17.40 -15.28
CA ASP A 26 -13.73 16.72 -14.32
C ASP A 26 -13.27 17.70 -13.23
N ILE A 27 -12.98 18.95 -13.59
CA ILE A 27 -12.64 20.01 -12.62
C ILE A 27 -13.80 20.29 -11.66
N ASN A 28 -15.04 20.25 -12.12
CA ASN A 28 -16.20 20.40 -11.24
C ASN A 28 -16.34 19.23 -10.27
N ILE A 29 -16.12 17.99 -10.73
CA ILE A 29 -16.10 16.80 -9.87
C ILE A 29 -14.97 16.94 -8.85
N SER A 30 -13.77 17.32 -9.27
CA SER A 30 -12.62 17.55 -8.38
C SER A 30 -12.93 18.57 -7.29
N LYS A 31 -13.55 19.70 -7.64
CA LYS A 31 -13.93 20.75 -6.68
C LYS A 31 -14.93 20.24 -5.64
N GLU A 32 -15.91 19.44 -6.06
CA GLU A 32 -16.88 18.85 -5.13
C GLU A 32 -16.19 17.91 -4.15
N ILE A 33 -15.32 17.04 -4.66
CA ILE A 33 -14.55 16.11 -3.82
C ILE A 33 -13.67 16.88 -2.83
N MET A 34 -12.92 17.86 -3.29
CA MET A 34 -12.01 18.64 -2.42
C MET A 34 -12.74 19.47 -1.36
N LYS A 35 -13.98 19.89 -1.65
CA LYS A 35 -14.77 20.72 -0.74
C LYS A 35 -15.58 19.90 0.28
N ASN A 36 -16.22 18.84 -0.16
CA ASN A 36 -17.24 18.12 0.59
C ASN A 36 -16.94 16.62 0.77
N GLY A 37 -15.87 16.10 0.14
CA GLY A 37 -15.60 14.67 0.09
C GLY A 37 -16.66 13.90 -0.73
N ILE A 38 -16.73 12.60 -0.52
CA ILE A 38 -17.78 11.73 -1.07
C ILE A 38 -18.40 10.98 0.10
N ASP A 39 -19.66 11.23 0.44
CA ASP A 39 -20.34 10.53 1.53
C ASP A 39 -20.29 9.01 1.34
N TYR A 40 -20.03 8.26 2.41
CA TYR A 40 -19.81 6.81 2.36
C TYR A 40 -20.99 6.04 1.73
N ASP A 41 -22.23 6.48 1.98
CA ASP A 41 -23.43 5.82 1.49
C ASP A 41 -24.00 6.39 0.17
N ILE A 42 -23.37 7.44 -0.38
CA ILE A 42 -23.91 8.10 -1.57
C ILE A 42 -23.76 7.22 -2.82
N SER A 43 -24.85 7.07 -3.57
CA SER A 43 -24.80 6.39 -4.87
C SER A 43 -24.08 7.22 -5.93
N ILE A 44 -23.55 6.57 -6.98
CA ILE A 44 -22.94 7.29 -8.11
C ILE A 44 -23.89 8.24 -8.80
N ASN A 45 -25.22 7.93 -8.84
CA ASN A 45 -26.21 8.78 -9.44
C ASN A 45 -26.43 10.06 -8.64
N ASP A 46 -26.51 9.91 -7.31
CA ASP A 46 -26.70 11.05 -6.41
C ASP A 46 -25.44 11.92 -6.36
N PHE A 47 -24.26 11.30 -6.36
CA PHE A 47 -23.00 12.03 -6.45
C PHE A 47 -22.85 12.77 -7.77
N ALA A 48 -23.21 12.16 -8.91
CA ALA A 48 -23.24 12.82 -10.20
C ALA A 48 -24.18 14.03 -10.22
N THR A 49 -25.33 13.92 -9.55
CA THR A 49 -26.29 15.02 -9.37
C THR A 49 -25.69 16.15 -8.54
N LYS A 50 -25.00 15.86 -7.44
CA LYS A 50 -24.26 16.87 -6.63
C LYS A 50 -23.19 17.59 -7.47
N CYS A 51 -22.50 16.88 -8.36
CA CYS A 51 -21.49 17.45 -9.25
C CYS A 51 -22.09 18.12 -10.51
N PHE A 52 -23.42 18.21 -10.67
CA PHE A 52 -24.11 18.71 -11.86
C PHE A 52 -23.65 18.03 -13.14
N THR A 53 -23.46 16.72 -13.11
CA THR A 53 -22.94 15.92 -14.22
C THR A 53 -23.64 14.56 -14.36
N SER A 54 -23.19 13.76 -15.34
CA SER A 54 -23.73 12.41 -15.56
C SER A 54 -22.92 11.35 -14.81
N ARG A 55 -23.56 10.20 -14.48
CA ARG A 55 -22.90 9.00 -13.98
C ARG A 55 -21.69 8.60 -14.84
N THR A 56 -21.82 8.68 -16.17
CA THR A 56 -20.74 8.33 -17.10
C THR A 56 -19.54 9.28 -16.97
N SER A 57 -19.78 10.55 -16.67
CA SER A 57 -18.71 11.53 -16.44
C SER A 57 -17.95 11.21 -15.16
N VAL A 58 -18.65 10.84 -14.08
CA VAL A 58 -18.03 10.42 -12.81
C VAL A 58 -17.18 9.17 -13.01
N LEU A 59 -17.68 8.16 -13.75
CA LEU A 59 -16.91 6.96 -14.06
C LEU A 59 -15.64 7.26 -14.89
N ARG A 60 -15.76 8.17 -15.89
CA ARG A 60 -14.60 8.57 -16.69
C ARG A 60 -13.58 9.35 -15.87
N PHE A 61 -14.05 10.21 -14.99
CA PHE A 61 -13.18 10.94 -14.06
C PHE A 61 -12.39 9.98 -13.17
N ALA A 62 -13.06 9.04 -12.52
CA ALA A 62 -12.40 8.01 -11.71
C ALA A 62 -11.31 7.27 -12.51
N LYS A 63 -11.63 6.84 -13.74
CA LYS A 63 -10.66 6.17 -14.63
C LYS A 63 -9.49 7.06 -15.05
N LYS A 64 -9.68 8.35 -15.24
CA LYS A 64 -8.60 9.31 -15.55
C LYS A 64 -7.62 9.47 -14.39
N LEU A 65 -8.10 9.34 -13.16
CA LEU A 65 -7.28 9.35 -11.97
C LEU A 65 -6.63 7.98 -11.65
N GLY A 66 -6.89 6.95 -12.49
CA GLY A 66 -6.32 5.62 -12.34
C GLY A 66 -7.20 4.63 -11.59
N PHE A 67 -8.39 5.05 -11.12
CA PHE A 67 -9.34 4.15 -10.47
C PHE A 67 -10.11 3.31 -11.49
N SER A 68 -10.47 2.10 -11.14
CA SER A 68 -11.28 1.23 -12.00
C SER A 68 -12.74 1.72 -12.10
N GLY A 69 -13.22 2.49 -11.11
CA GLY A 69 -14.58 3.03 -11.08
C GLY A 69 -14.87 3.90 -9.86
N TYR A 70 -16.16 4.24 -9.73
CA TYR A 70 -16.63 5.14 -8.67
C TYR A 70 -16.48 4.58 -7.25
N SER A 71 -16.70 3.29 -7.08
CA SER A 71 -16.62 2.68 -5.75
C SER A 71 -15.21 2.78 -5.18
N GLU A 72 -14.20 2.54 -6.00
CA GLU A 72 -12.80 2.68 -5.62
C GLU A 72 -12.43 4.15 -5.36
N LEU A 73 -12.85 5.06 -6.23
CA LEU A 73 -12.67 6.50 -5.99
C LEU A 73 -13.33 6.93 -4.67
N LYS A 74 -14.57 6.47 -4.41
CA LYS A 74 -15.32 6.80 -3.18
C LYS A 74 -14.61 6.28 -1.94
N TYR A 75 -14.17 5.04 -1.97
CA TYR A 75 -13.40 4.44 -0.89
C TYR A 75 -12.14 5.25 -0.62
N TYR A 76 -11.38 5.54 -1.66
CA TYR A 76 -10.14 6.33 -1.58
C TYR A 76 -10.33 7.72 -0.96
N VAL A 77 -11.39 8.44 -1.36
CA VAL A 77 -11.70 9.78 -0.84
C VAL A 77 -12.13 9.73 0.62
N ASN A 78 -12.89 8.71 1.03
CA ASN A 78 -13.37 8.59 2.41
C ASN A 78 -12.27 8.18 3.39
N ASP A 79 -11.38 7.34 2.94
CA ASP A 79 -10.26 6.92 3.76
C ASP A 79 -9.23 8.06 3.94
N SER A 80 -9.15 8.96 2.94
CA SER A 80 -8.34 10.19 3.01
C SER A 80 -8.98 11.32 3.85
N GLY A 81 -10.25 11.18 4.24
CA GLY A 81 -11.09 12.32 4.71
C GLY A 81 -11.01 12.68 6.18
N ASP A 82 -10.52 11.83 7.06
CA ASP A 82 -10.58 12.06 8.52
C ASP A 82 -9.28 12.64 9.13
N ASP A 83 -8.24 12.90 8.33
CA ASP A 83 -6.94 13.29 8.87
C ASP A 83 -6.28 14.50 8.22
N LYS A 84 -6.78 15.70 8.52
CA LYS A 84 -6.01 16.94 8.27
C LYS A 84 -4.78 17.09 9.17
N ASP A 85 -4.66 16.27 10.20
CA ASP A 85 -3.52 16.27 11.15
C ASP A 85 -2.50 15.12 10.89
N ARG A 86 -2.83 14.11 10.07
CA ARG A 86 -1.98 12.93 9.86
C ARG A 86 -0.83 13.12 8.85
N SER A 87 -0.90 14.07 7.93
CA SER A 87 0.05 14.18 6.81
C SER A 87 1.53 14.35 7.20
N ASN A 88 1.83 14.82 8.40
CA ASN A 88 3.21 14.92 8.89
C ASN A 88 3.64 13.67 9.68
N THR A 89 2.73 13.06 10.45
CA THR A 89 3.01 11.89 11.29
C THR A 89 3.26 10.64 10.43
N ASP A 90 2.48 10.46 9.36
CA ASP A 90 2.59 9.30 8.46
C ASP A 90 3.91 9.31 7.68
N ASN A 91 4.39 10.49 7.28
CA ASN A 91 5.70 10.61 6.64
C ASN A 91 6.84 10.30 7.61
N ASP A 92 6.74 10.69 8.87
CA ASP A 92 7.76 10.42 9.88
C ASP A 92 7.82 8.92 10.19
N GLU A 93 6.68 8.23 10.31
CA GLU A 93 6.61 6.76 10.49
C GLU A 93 7.18 6.01 9.28
N LEU A 94 6.88 6.48 8.07
CA LEU A 94 7.41 5.88 6.86
C LEU A 94 8.93 6.08 6.72
N ILE A 95 9.43 7.25 7.12
CA ILE A 95 10.86 7.53 7.16
C ILE A 95 11.55 6.65 8.22
N GLU A 96 10.92 6.46 9.39
CA GLU A 96 11.43 5.55 10.42
C GLU A 96 11.48 4.10 9.90
N PHE A 97 10.40 3.63 9.28
CA PHE A 97 10.37 2.32 8.63
C PHE A 97 11.47 2.16 7.60
N TYR A 98 11.66 3.16 6.73
CA TYR A 98 12.72 3.14 5.73
C TYR A 98 14.11 3.07 6.38
N ASN A 99 14.36 3.84 7.42
CA ASN A 99 15.64 3.83 8.13
C ASN A 99 15.91 2.47 8.79
N ARG A 100 14.90 1.85 9.40
CA ARG A 100 14.99 0.47 9.93
C ARG A 100 15.26 -0.54 8.83
N LEU A 101 14.55 -0.41 7.70
CA LEU A 101 14.72 -1.28 6.54
C LEU A 101 16.15 -1.16 5.95
N LYS A 102 16.68 0.05 5.86
CA LYS A 102 18.07 0.32 5.42
C LYS A 102 19.12 -0.21 6.37
N SER A 103 18.81 -0.40 7.64
CA SER A 103 19.72 -1.01 8.62
C SER A 103 19.79 -2.53 8.53
N CYS A 104 18.91 -3.16 7.75
CA CYS A 104 18.94 -4.59 7.52
C CYS A 104 20.03 -4.96 6.51
N ASP A 105 20.77 -6.03 6.77
CA ASP A 105 21.76 -6.58 5.83
C ASP A 105 21.08 -7.12 4.56
N LYS A 106 19.89 -7.71 4.72
CA LYS A 106 19.02 -8.20 3.66
C LYS A 106 17.57 -8.35 4.12
N VAL A 107 16.68 -8.50 3.15
CA VAL A 107 15.24 -8.74 3.37
C VAL A 107 14.83 -10.08 2.79
N PHE A 108 14.14 -10.88 3.59
CA PHE A 108 13.50 -12.12 3.19
C PHE A 108 12.02 -11.88 2.96
N ILE A 109 11.50 -12.22 1.79
CA ILE A 109 10.10 -12.00 1.42
C ILE A 109 9.44 -13.37 1.28
N TYR A 110 8.54 -13.70 2.19
CA TYR A 110 7.81 -14.97 2.21
C TYR A 110 6.35 -14.77 1.84
N GLY A 111 5.75 -15.74 1.17
CA GLY A 111 4.32 -15.78 0.87
C GLY A 111 3.96 -16.90 -0.10
N ASN A 112 2.75 -17.42 0.03
CA ASN A 112 2.23 -18.52 -0.77
C ASN A 112 1.01 -18.04 -1.58
N GLY A 113 0.78 -18.67 -2.74
CA GLY A 113 -0.34 -18.32 -3.59
C GLY A 113 0.05 -17.53 -4.84
N GLY A 114 -0.96 -17.27 -5.66
CA GLY A 114 -0.77 -16.64 -6.97
C GLY A 114 -0.49 -15.15 -6.89
N TYR A 115 -1.24 -14.44 -6.07
CA TYR A 115 -1.08 -12.99 -5.86
C TYR A 115 0.22 -12.70 -5.12
N GLU A 116 0.48 -13.43 -4.06
CA GLU A 116 1.68 -13.31 -3.23
C GLU A 116 2.95 -13.47 -4.07
N LYS A 117 2.92 -14.39 -5.06
CA LYS A 117 4.05 -14.59 -5.98
C LYS A 117 4.37 -13.34 -6.79
N VAL A 118 3.35 -12.66 -7.32
CA VAL A 118 3.52 -11.43 -8.12
C VAL A 118 4.00 -10.29 -7.23
N ILE A 119 3.36 -10.10 -6.07
CA ILE A 119 3.69 -9.02 -5.13
C ILE A 119 5.10 -9.19 -4.57
N LYS A 120 5.50 -10.38 -4.18
CA LYS A 120 6.87 -10.66 -3.73
C LYS A 120 7.90 -10.30 -4.79
N SER A 121 7.62 -10.61 -6.05
CA SER A 121 8.53 -10.31 -7.16
C SER A 121 8.65 -8.80 -7.39
N ALA A 122 7.53 -8.08 -7.36
CA ALA A 122 7.52 -6.63 -7.47
C ALA A 122 8.26 -5.98 -6.28
N LEU A 123 7.93 -6.39 -5.06
CA LEU A 123 8.57 -5.88 -3.83
C LEU A 123 10.08 -6.10 -3.84
N LYS A 124 10.54 -7.28 -4.28
CA LYS A 124 11.97 -7.55 -4.47
C LYS A 124 12.61 -6.54 -5.42
N MET A 125 11.98 -6.25 -6.57
CA MET A 125 12.51 -5.27 -7.53
C MET A 125 12.61 -3.88 -6.91
N TYR A 126 11.57 -3.44 -6.20
CA TYR A 126 11.54 -2.13 -5.54
C TYR A 126 12.61 -2.00 -4.45
N LEU A 127 12.80 -3.02 -3.63
CA LEU A 127 13.84 -3.02 -2.61
C LEU A 127 15.24 -2.94 -3.24
N MET A 128 15.46 -3.66 -4.34
CA MET A 128 16.72 -3.60 -5.08
C MET A 128 16.98 -2.22 -5.68
N GLU A 129 15.95 -1.50 -6.15
CA GLU A 129 16.10 -0.13 -6.67
C GLU A 129 16.60 0.87 -5.63
N ILE A 130 16.28 0.64 -4.35
CA ILE A 130 16.78 1.46 -3.23
C ILE A 130 18.02 0.86 -2.56
N GLY A 131 18.64 -0.14 -3.19
CA GLY A 131 19.90 -0.73 -2.75
C GLY A 131 19.77 -1.74 -1.62
N ILE A 132 18.58 -2.31 -1.39
CA ILE A 132 18.33 -3.34 -0.38
C ILE A 132 18.30 -4.71 -1.04
N LEU A 133 19.18 -5.61 -0.59
CA LEU A 133 19.19 -6.98 -1.08
C LEU A 133 17.95 -7.74 -0.58
N ALA A 134 17.19 -8.33 -1.50
CA ALA A 134 15.99 -9.06 -1.16
C ALA A 134 15.93 -10.44 -1.82
N GLU A 135 15.44 -11.44 -1.09
CA GLU A 135 15.25 -12.81 -1.53
C GLU A 135 13.82 -13.26 -1.27
N VAL A 136 13.24 -14.04 -2.21
CA VAL A 136 11.84 -14.49 -2.13
C VAL A 136 11.74 -15.99 -1.82
N TYR A 137 10.80 -16.34 -0.95
CA TYR A 137 10.59 -17.69 -0.42
C TYR A 137 9.12 -18.11 -0.47
N SER A 138 8.85 -19.42 -0.52
CA SER A 138 7.51 -20.02 -0.52
C SER A 138 7.52 -21.43 0.03
N GLY A 139 6.38 -21.89 0.54
CA GLY A 139 6.20 -23.26 0.99
C GLY A 139 6.87 -23.60 2.31
N GLY A 140 6.52 -24.76 2.83
CA GLY A 140 6.99 -25.21 4.15
C GLY A 140 8.47 -25.61 4.20
N GLU A 141 9.01 -26.09 3.09
CA GLU A 141 10.43 -26.49 3.02
C GLU A 141 11.35 -25.28 3.17
N GLU A 142 11.08 -24.22 2.39
CA GLU A 142 11.86 -22.98 2.47
C GLU A 142 11.64 -22.25 3.80
N MET A 143 10.42 -22.32 4.36
CA MET A 143 10.12 -21.76 5.68
C MET A 143 11.03 -22.34 6.78
N SER A 144 11.37 -23.62 6.71
CA SER A 144 12.23 -24.28 7.70
C SER A 144 13.65 -23.70 7.76
N ALA A 145 14.08 -22.98 6.72
CA ALA A 145 15.38 -22.31 6.67
C ALA A 145 15.45 -21.03 7.51
N PHE A 146 14.32 -20.45 7.90
CA PHE A 146 14.25 -19.21 8.69
C PHE A 146 14.68 -19.46 10.14
N THR A 147 15.96 -19.48 10.37
CA THR A 147 16.60 -19.67 11.69
C THR A 147 17.05 -18.32 12.26
N GLU A 148 17.29 -18.26 13.57
CA GLU A 148 17.81 -17.06 14.22
C GLU A 148 19.12 -16.57 13.58
N SER A 149 20.03 -17.49 13.25
CA SER A 149 21.30 -17.12 12.59
C SER A 149 21.13 -16.54 11.20
N MET A 150 20.11 -16.99 10.44
CA MET A 150 19.79 -16.46 9.12
C MET A 150 19.13 -15.08 9.21
N LEU A 151 18.30 -14.86 10.23
CA LEU A 151 17.47 -13.67 10.34
C LEU A 151 18.12 -12.52 11.12
N LYS A 152 19.26 -12.76 11.75
CA LYS A 152 19.98 -11.73 12.50
C LYS A 152 20.28 -10.53 11.59
N ASN A 153 19.96 -9.32 12.06
CA ASN A 153 20.11 -8.07 11.32
C ASN A 153 19.36 -8.03 9.97
N SER A 154 18.27 -8.80 9.84
CA SER A 154 17.52 -8.84 8.58
C SER A 154 16.07 -8.36 8.75
N GLY A 155 15.40 -8.13 7.61
CA GLY A 155 13.96 -7.93 7.56
C GLY A 155 13.25 -9.19 7.05
N VAL A 156 12.09 -9.50 7.60
CA VAL A 156 11.19 -10.54 7.11
C VAL A 156 9.86 -9.90 6.72
N PHE A 157 9.52 -9.99 5.44
CA PHE A 157 8.26 -9.53 4.90
C PHE A 157 7.39 -10.74 4.62
N ILE A 158 6.24 -10.81 5.25
CA ILE A 158 5.24 -11.86 5.04
C ILE A 158 4.11 -11.27 4.23
N VAL A 159 3.97 -11.76 3.00
CA VAL A 159 2.90 -11.35 2.07
C VAL A 159 1.79 -12.40 2.18
N ASP A 160 0.64 -12.01 2.73
CA ASP A 160 -0.48 -12.91 3.01
C ASP A 160 -1.83 -12.23 2.72
N PHE A 161 -2.39 -12.57 1.57
CA PHE A 161 -3.73 -12.15 1.12
C PHE A 161 -4.79 -13.23 1.25
N SER A 162 -4.36 -14.45 1.54
CA SER A 162 -5.22 -15.63 1.57
C SER A 162 -5.45 -16.20 2.97
N ASP A 163 -4.97 -15.52 4.01
CA ASP A 163 -5.01 -16.01 5.39
C ASP A 163 -4.33 -17.39 5.54
N ASP A 164 -3.17 -17.54 4.89
CA ASP A 164 -2.45 -18.80 4.72
C ASP A 164 -1.88 -19.35 6.03
N LEU A 165 -2.06 -20.66 6.22
CA LEU A 165 -1.60 -21.33 7.43
C LEU A 165 -0.07 -21.29 7.60
N LEU A 166 0.69 -21.42 6.50
CA LEU A 166 2.16 -21.40 6.55
C LEU A 166 2.67 -20.00 6.90
N SER A 167 2.02 -18.93 6.43
CA SER A 167 2.32 -17.56 6.84
C SER A 167 2.16 -17.36 8.35
N LYS A 168 1.08 -17.90 8.92
CA LYS A 168 0.85 -17.88 10.38
C LYS A 168 1.89 -18.70 11.14
N GLN A 169 2.25 -19.86 10.63
CA GLN A 169 3.30 -20.70 11.22
C GLN A 169 4.66 -20.01 11.20
N LEU A 170 5.01 -19.34 10.09
CA LEU A 170 6.24 -18.57 10.00
C LEU A 170 6.24 -17.42 11.00
N MET A 171 5.14 -16.65 11.10
CA MET A 171 5.03 -15.59 12.12
C MET A 171 5.24 -16.09 13.55
N PHE A 172 4.69 -17.25 13.88
CA PHE A 172 4.91 -17.88 15.18
C PHE A 172 6.38 -18.29 15.36
N GLN A 173 6.98 -18.92 14.35
CA GLN A 173 8.37 -19.38 14.37
C GLN A 173 9.36 -18.23 14.59
N ILE A 174 9.17 -17.09 13.90
CA ILE A 174 10.09 -15.95 14.00
C ILE A 174 9.72 -14.96 15.11
N GLY A 175 8.62 -15.19 15.81
CA GLY A 175 8.06 -14.24 16.78
C GLY A 175 9.04 -13.77 17.86
N SER A 176 9.92 -14.65 18.33
CA SER A 176 10.94 -14.35 19.34
C SER A 176 12.30 -13.93 18.77
N ILE A 177 12.47 -14.00 17.45
CA ILE A 177 13.74 -13.65 16.79
C ILE A 177 13.83 -12.12 16.66
N ASP A 178 15.01 -11.58 17.00
CA ASP A 178 15.28 -10.14 16.81
C ASP A 178 15.60 -9.85 15.34
N CYS A 179 14.56 -9.49 14.60
CA CYS A 179 14.61 -9.06 13.20
C CYS A 179 13.44 -8.11 12.92
N LEU A 180 13.55 -7.32 11.86
CA LEU A 180 12.43 -6.48 11.40
C LEU A 180 11.33 -7.37 10.81
N LYS A 181 10.10 -7.28 11.33
CA LYS A 181 8.94 -8.08 10.90
C LYS A 181 7.87 -7.20 10.28
N VAL A 182 7.57 -7.45 9.02
CA VAL A 182 6.57 -6.70 8.24
C VAL A 182 5.55 -7.68 7.67
N VAL A 183 4.27 -7.41 7.89
CA VAL A 183 3.17 -8.16 7.27
C VAL A 183 2.51 -7.29 6.24
N ILE A 184 2.24 -7.85 5.07
CA ILE A 184 1.57 -7.20 3.94
C ILE A 184 0.38 -8.06 3.54
N GLY A 185 -0.84 -7.55 3.66
CA GLY A 185 -2.03 -8.33 3.32
C GLY A 185 -3.35 -7.66 3.64
N GLU A 186 -4.42 -8.38 3.36
CA GLU A 186 -5.80 -7.96 3.63
C GLU A 186 -6.25 -8.26 5.06
N VAL A 187 -5.57 -9.16 5.73
CA VAL A 187 -5.92 -9.54 7.09
C VAL A 187 -5.11 -8.75 8.09
N TYR A 188 -5.82 -7.98 8.89
CA TYR A 188 -5.22 -7.30 10.02
C TYR A 188 -4.69 -8.30 11.04
N THR A 189 -3.39 -8.45 11.10
CA THR A 189 -2.77 -9.35 12.06
C THR A 189 -2.48 -8.63 13.37
N LYS A 190 -3.32 -8.85 14.39
CA LYS A 190 -3.05 -8.40 15.77
C LYS A 190 -1.94 -9.21 16.47
N ALA A 191 -1.02 -9.78 15.70
CA ALA A 191 0.10 -10.50 16.29
C ALA A 191 1.00 -9.50 17.04
N SER A 192 1.20 -9.71 18.32
CA SER A 192 2.00 -8.84 19.20
C SER A 192 3.49 -8.75 18.81
N ASN A 193 3.91 -9.50 17.79
CA ASN A 193 5.30 -9.68 17.41
C ASN A 193 5.60 -9.15 15.99
N VAL A 194 4.72 -8.33 15.40
CA VAL A 194 4.93 -7.67 14.11
C VAL A 194 5.33 -6.22 14.36
N ASP A 195 6.36 -5.74 13.71
CA ASP A 195 6.80 -4.34 13.84
C ASP A 195 5.93 -3.42 12.98
N TYR A 196 5.67 -3.82 11.73
CA TYR A 196 4.84 -3.06 10.80
C TYR A 196 3.81 -3.95 10.11
N ASN A 197 2.61 -3.43 9.97
CA ASN A 197 1.53 -4.08 9.23
C ASN A 197 1.10 -3.14 8.09
N ILE A 198 1.34 -3.57 6.85
CA ILE A 198 0.90 -2.86 5.65
C ILE A 198 -0.41 -3.53 5.23
N TYR A 199 -1.50 -2.90 5.59
CA TYR A 199 -2.85 -3.41 5.38
C TYR A 199 -3.43 -2.87 4.07
N PHE A 200 -3.99 -3.77 3.28
CA PHE A 200 -4.73 -3.45 2.08
C PHE A 200 -6.15 -4.00 2.21
N PRO A 201 -7.17 -3.17 2.10
CA PRO A 201 -8.54 -3.63 2.22
C PRO A 201 -8.94 -4.53 1.05
N ASP A 202 -9.68 -5.60 1.36
CA ASP A 202 -10.31 -6.47 0.35
C ASP A 202 -11.38 -5.69 -0.43
N ASP A 203 -11.26 -5.64 -1.75
CA ASP A 203 -12.27 -5.04 -2.64
C ASP A 203 -13.07 -6.09 -3.44
N ASN A 204 -12.93 -7.37 -3.14
CA ASN A 204 -13.57 -8.51 -3.81
C ASN A 204 -13.29 -8.62 -5.33
N ASP A 205 -12.32 -7.87 -5.85
CA ASP A 205 -11.91 -7.94 -7.25
C ASP A 205 -10.39 -8.10 -7.37
N GLY A 206 -9.92 -9.33 -7.35
CA GLY A 206 -8.49 -9.66 -7.31
C GLY A 206 -7.62 -9.04 -8.42
N THR A 207 -8.20 -8.53 -9.51
CA THR A 207 -7.45 -7.81 -10.55
C THR A 207 -7.14 -6.37 -10.16
N ARG A 208 -7.97 -5.76 -9.33
CA ARG A 208 -7.77 -4.40 -8.81
C ARG A 208 -6.64 -4.36 -7.78
N LEU A 209 -6.58 -5.38 -6.96
CA LEU A 209 -5.62 -5.51 -5.89
C LEU A 209 -4.18 -5.32 -6.39
N LEU A 210 -3.77 -6.05 -7.43
CA LEU A 210 -2.41 -5.97 -7.96
C LEU A 210 -2.01 -4.57 -8.41
N SER A 211 -2.89 -3.85 -9.10
CA SER A 211 -2.60 -2.49 -9.55
C SER A 211 -2.51 -1.50 -8.39
N LEU A 212 -3.30 -1.69 -7.36
CA LEU A 212 -3.25 -0.90 -6.14
C LEU A 212 -1.91 -1.11 -5.43
N TYR A 213 -1.49 -2.35 -5.19
CA TYR A 213 -0.23 -2.67 -4.52
C TYR A 213 0.98 -2.14 -5.27
N ILE A 214 1.02 -2.32 -6.59
CA ILE A 214 2.12 -1.82 -7.41
C ILE A 214 2.23 -0.31 -7.26
N ARG A 215 1.12 0.42 -7.34
CA ARG A 215 1.09 1.87 -7.19
C ARG A 215 1.58 2.31 -5.81
N GLU A 216 1.12 1.67 -4.74
CA GLU A 216 1.51 2.03 -3.38
C GLU A 216 3.00 1.78 -3.12
N PHE A 217 3.54 0.67 -3.63
CA PHE A 217 4.98 0.44 -3.56
C PHE A 217 5.78 1.49 -4.35
N GLU A 218 5.29 1.94 -5.50
CA GLU A 218 5.93 3.04 -6.25
C GLU A 218 5.95 4.35 -5.47
N GLU A 219 4.86 4.68 -4.76
CA GLU A 219 4.81 5.88 -3.92
C GLU A 219 5.73 5.77 -2.70
N MET A 220 5.74 4.64 -2.02
CA MET A 220 6.71 4.37 -0.95
C MET A 220 8.15 4.55 -1.44
N LEU A 221 8.47 4.05 -2.63
CA LEU A 221 9.79 4.23 -3.26
C LEU A 221 10.13 5.69 -3.52
N LYS A 222 9.17 6.50 -3.99
CA LYS A 222 9.39 7.93 -4.21
C LYS A 222 9.77 8.65 -2.92
N ILE A 223 9.07 8.33 -1.82
CA ILE A 223 9.37 8.88 -0.50
C ILE A 223 10.75 8.43 -0.03
N PHE A 224 11.08 7.15 -0.15
CA PHE A 224 12.38 6.60 0.23
C PHE A 224 13.53 7.21 -0.58
N LYS A 225 13.36 7.42 -1.89
CA LYS A 225 14.35 8.08 -2.75
C LYS A 225 14.59 9.54 -2.34
N ARG A 226 13.53 10.28 -2.01
CA ARG A 226 13.64 11.66 -1.49
C ARG A 226 14.38 11.71 -0.15
N SER A 227 14.06 10.81 0.77
CA SER A 227 14.70 10.73 2.10
C SER A 227 16.17 10.32 2.03
N SER A 228 16.59 9.59 0.98
CA SER A 228 17.99 9.18 0.80
C SER A 228 18.87 10.25 0.15
N GLY A 229 18.33 11.41 -0.21
CA GLY A 229 19.10 12.47 -0.88
C GLY A 229 19.51 12.15 -2.32
N ASN A 230 18.99 11.07 -2.88
CA ASN A 230 19.21 10.67 -4.26
C ASN A 230 18.12 11.26 -5.16
N ASP A 231 18.01 12.58 -5.24
CA ASP A 231 17.36 13.23 -6.38
C ASP A 231 18.24 12.96 -7.60
N ILE A 232 17.91 11.91 -8.32
CA ILE A 232 18.51 11.67 -9.64
C ILE A 232 17.86 12.69 -10.58
N ASN A 233 18.70 13.64 -11.06
CA ASN A 233 18.44 14.54 -12.18
C ASN A 233 17.96 13.77 -13.44
#